data_c8406017486f226ff7f26ac770ef0c83
#
_entry.id   c8406017486f226ff7f26ac770ef0c83
#
_cell.length_a   1.000
_cell.length_b   1.000
_cell.length_c   1.000
_cell.angle_alpha   90.00
_cell.angle_beta   90.00
_cell.angle_gamma   90.00
#
_symmetry.space_group_name_H-M   'P 1'
#
loop_
_entity.id
_entity.type
_entity.pdbx_description
1 polymer ?
#
loop_
_entity_poly.entity_id
_entity_poly.type
_entity_poly.pdbx_seq_one_letter_code
_entity_poly.pdbx_strand_id
1 'polypeptide(L)'
;MIFGKYINRYYLKHAPVLLLGLAALLTVDYIQLLIPQLYRLVINGVNLGQVVVNGETLLFTKEVLLQHICLPMIWIVVLMVIGRFLWRICFFGSAVRVAADLRERMFDHSRRLSQQYYQVNKVGNLMSLYTNDLDTIQECFGDGVLMFFDALTLGLLALYKMWTMDVRLTLLALIPALIMFVIGTQMSKVMTRRWEERQEAFSGLSDFAQENFSGIAVIKAFVKEYKELQAFRKLNKENEEINVTYTKIATLLEVLVTLFVESVICIILGYGGYLVYQGRFNAGQLVEYIGYFEAIVWPIMAVSMLIEKTSRGRASLNRITELLDAPIDVADRPGVADLTDPKGGIEFRHLNFRYPDGEYDVLRDISFTIAPGESVGIVGKTGAGKTALVDLLLRTYNVPDGTLFVDGRDVNSLSIHSVRNACAYVPQDNFLFS
;
A
#
# COMPACT_ATOMS: atom_id res chain seq x y z
N MET A 1 -3.05 10.13 3.32
CA MET A 1 -4.04 9.34 4.10
C MET A 1 -5.02 8.66 3.18
N ILE A 2 -5.39 7.41 3.45
CA ILE A 2 -6.43 6.68 2.72
C ILE A 2 -7.70 6.61 3.56
N PHE A 3 -8.85 6.85 2.92
CA PHE A 3 -10.17 6.76 3.55
C PHE A 3 -11.04 5.78 2.78
N GLY A 4 -11.86 5.00 3.48
CA GLY A 4 -12.77 4.05 2.88
C GLY A 4 -13.60 3.30 3.92
N LYS A 5 -14.62 2.57 3.44
CA LYS A 5 -15.63 1.87 4.26
C LYS A 5 -15.01 1.04 5.39
N TYR A 6 -13.92 0.33 5.12
CA TYR A 6 -13.30 -0.60 6.07
C TYR A 6 -12.16 0.02 6.88
N ILE A 7 -11.51 1.08 6.40
CA ILE A 7 -10.35 1.72 7.04
C ILE A 7 -10.74 2.79 8.05
N ASN A 8 -11.82 3.57 7.82
CA ASN A 8 -12.18 4.70 8.67
C ASN A 8 -12.41 4.30 10.13
N ARG A 9 -12.97 3.12 10.36
CA ARG A 9 -13.17 2.58 11.71
C ARG A 9 -11.86 2.40 12.47
N TYR A 10 -10.78 2.07 11.78
CA TYR A 10 -9.49 1.84 12.43
C TYR A 10 -8.82 3.13 12.86
N TYR A 11 -9.01 4.23 12.13
CA TYR A 11 -8.56 5.56 12.60
C TYR A 11 -9.22 5.92 13.94
N LEU A 12 -10.52 5.66 14.09
CA LEU A 12 -11.24 5.90 15.35
C LEU A 12 -10.79 4.92 16.45
N LYS A 13 -10.63 3.63 16.13
CA LYS A 13 -10.19 2.59 17.08
C LYS A 13 -8.80 2.92 17.67
N HIS A 14 -7.88 3.39 16.82
CA HIS A 14 -6.51 3.70 17.22
C HIS A 14 -6.26 5.18 17.51
N ALA A 15 -7.31 6.04 17.53
CA ALA A 15 -7.19 7.48 17.74
C ALA A 15 -6.35 7.88 18.96
N PRO A 16 -6.47 7.28 20.15
CA PRO A 16 -5.67 7.69 21.31
C PRO A 16 -4.16 7.48 21.08
N VAL A 17 -3.78 6.34 20.45
CA VAL A 17 -2.39 6.02 20.16
C VAL A 17 -1.84 6.91 19.05
N LEU A 18 -2.64 7.17 18.02
CA LEU A 18 -2.28 8.07 16.92
C LEU A 18 -2.12 9.52 17.40
N LEU A 19 -2.98 9.98 18.30
CA LEU A 19 -2.87 11.33 18.91
C LEU A 19 -1.62 11.45 19.79
N LEU A 20 -1.27 10.42 20.55
CA LEU A 20 -0.02 10.38 21.31
C LEU A 20 1.19 10.45 20.38
N GLY A 21 1.17 9.66 19.29
CA GLY A 21 2.19 9.68 18.26
C GLY A 21 2.31 11.06 17.58
N LEU A 22 1.19 11.70 17.29
CA LEU A 22 1.14 13.04 16.73
C LEU A 22 1.73 14.09 17.70
N ALA A 23 1.37 14.03 18.96
CA ALA A 23 1.94 14.94 19.97
C ALA A 23 3.46 14.78 20.09
N ALA A 24 3.96 13.53 20.07
CA ALA A 24 5.38 13.27 20.06
C ALA A 24 6.06 13.79 18.79
N LEU A 25 5.44 13.63 17.61
CA LEU A 25 5.93 14.17 16.34
C LEU A 25 6.04 15.69 16.38
N LEU A 26 4.96 16.38 16.76
CA LEU A 26 4.94 17.84 16.89
C LEU A 26 6.03 18.36 17.82
N THR A 27 6.25 17.64 18.93
CA THR A 27 7.32 17.98 19.89
C THR A 27 8.69 17.83 19.25
N VAL A 28 8.92 16.74 18.50
CA VAL A 28 10.19 16.49 17.79
C VAL A 28 10.42 17.58 16.73
N ASP A 29 9.43 17.90 15.91
CA ASP A 29 9.54 18.94 14.86
C ASP A 29 9.87 20.32 15.46
N TYR A 30 9.23 20.66 16.57
CA TYR A 30 9.54 21.91 17.27
C TYR A 30 10.96 21.92 17.83
N ILE A 31 11.37 20.85 18.50
CA ILE A 31 12.72 20.70 19.07
C ILE A 31 13.80 20.70 17.97
N GLN A 32 13.52 20.09 16.82
CA GLN A 32 14.43 20.08 15.68
C GLN A 32 14.74 21.50 15.19
N LEU A 33 13.75 22.40 15.20
CA LEU A 33 13.92 23.79 14.80
C LEU A 33 14.66 24.66 15.86
N LEU A 34 14.96 24.13 17.03
CA LEU A 34 15.85 24.80 18.00
C LEU A 34 17.35 24.63 17.65
N ILE A 35 17.70 23.59 16.87
CA ILE A 35 19.09 23.33 16.50
C ILE A 35 19.72 24.49 15.71
N PRO A 36 19.09 25.06 14.67
CA PRO A 36 19.61 26.25 13.98
C PRO A 36 19.84 27.46 14.91
N GLN A 37 19.00 27.61 15.95
CA GLN A 37 19.19 28.68 16.94
C GLN A 37 20.47 28.48 17.77
N LEU A 38 20.81 27.22 18.11
CA LEU A 38 22.07 26.92 18.80
C LEU A 38 23.28 27.21 17.88
N TYR A 39 23.16 26.91 16.57
CA TYR A 39 24.22 27.28 15.61
C TYR A 39 24.42 28.81 15.58
N ARG A 40 23.36 29.61 15.61
CA ARG A 40 23.45 31.05 15.73
C ARG A 40 24.26 31.48 16.94
N LEU A 41 23.98 30.88 18.11
CA LEU A 41 24.70 31.24 19.35
C LEU A 41 26.20 30.93 19.24
N VAL A 42 26.56 29.79 18.66
CA VAL A 42 27.97 29.42 18.45
C VAL A 42 28.66 30.42 17.52
N ILE A 43 28.09 30.69 16.36
CA ILE A 43 28.66 31.57 15.33
C ILE A 43 28.81 32.99 15.87
N ASN A 44 27.79 33.51 16.56
CA ASN A 44 27.85 34.85 17.17
C ASN A 44 28.89 34.90 18.29
N GLY A 45 28.96 33.86 19.13
CA GLY A 45 29.94 33.78 20.19
C GLY A 45 31.39 33.82 19.68
N VAL A 46 31.67 33.08 18.60
CA VAL A 46 33.00 33.08 17.97
C VAL A 46 33.31 34.42 17.29
N ASN A 47 32.33 35.02 16.58
CA ASN A 47 32.59 36.26 15.82
C ASN A 47 32.55 37.52 16.67
N LEU A 48 31.65 37.62 17.66
CA LEU A 48 31.44 38.82 18.44
C LEU A 48 32.02 38.74 19.84
N GLY A 49 32.52 37.57 20.27
CA GLY A 49 32.93 37.34 21.65
C GLY A 49 31.81 37.41 22.69
N GLN A 50 30.55 37.54 22.23
CA GLN A 50 29.36 37.70 23.06
C GLN A 50 28.18 36.94 22.47
N VAL A 51 27.32 36.42 23.33
CA VAL A 51 26.08 35.75 22.95
C VAL A 51 24.89 36.37 23.68
N VAL A 52 23.78 36.51 23.02
CA VAL A 52 22.52 36.96 23.63
C VAL A 52 21.68 35.73 23.96
N VAL A 53 21.52 35.46 25.25
CA VAL A 53 20.71 34.38 25.78
C VAL A 53 19.63 34.97 26.67
N ASN A 54 18.33 34.72 26.37
CA ASN A 54 17.20 35.23 27.09
C ASN A 54 17.18 36.75 27.30
N GLY A 55 17.77 37.52 26.37
CA GLY A 55 17.82 38.98 26.42
C GLY A 55 19.01 39.56 27.17
N GLU A 56 19.86 38.72 27.77
CA GLU A 56 21.09 39.13 28.41
C GLU A 56 22.30 38.87 27.49
N THR A 57 23.22 39.83 27.43
CA THR A 57 24.48 39.69 26.70
C THR A 57 25.52 39.06 27.60
N LEU A 58 25.93 37.85 27.31
CA LEU A 58 26.96 37.12 28.05
C LEU A 58 28.26 37.07 27.24
N LEU A 59 29.42 37.21 27.90
CA LEU A 59 30.69 36.97 27.25
C LEU A 59 30.81 35.49 26.86
N PHE A 60 31.30 35.22 25.65
CA PHE A 60 31.49 33.87 25.15
C PHE A 60 32.68 33.17 25.85
N THR A 61 32.35 32.54 26.99
CA THR A 61 33.32 31.79 27.80
C THR A 61 33.08 30.28 27.65
N LYS A 62 34.03 29.48 28.10
CA LYS A 62 33.88 28.02 28.13
C LYS A 62 32.66 27.57 28.94
N GLU A 63 32.34 28.28 30.01
CA GLU A 63 31.17 27.98 30.86
C GLU A 63 29.86 28.25 30.13
N VAL A 64 29.75 29.38 29.42
CA VAL A 64 28.58 29.75 28.62
C VAL A 64 28.40 28.76 27.47
N LEU A 65 29.49 28.35 26.80
CA LEU A 65 29.42 27.31 25.76
C LEU A 65 28.87 26.00 26.32
N LEU A 66 29.35 25.55 27.47
CA LEU A 66 28.88 24.28 28.06
C LEU A 66 27.46 24.35 28.55
N GLN A 67 27.07 25.41 29.26
CA GLN A 67 25.74 25.53 29.92
C GLN A 67 24.61 25.89 28.93
N HIS A 68 24.87 26.80 27.98
CA HIS A 68 23.82 27.35 27.11
C HIS A 68 23.80 26.77 25.71
N ILE A 69 24.82 26.00 25.32
CA ILE A 69 24.87 25.39 23.98
C ILE A 69 25.02 23.88 24.07
N CYS A 70 26.11 23.37 24.71
CA CYS A 70 26.35 21.92 24.71
C CYS A 70 25.33 21.15 25.52
N LEU A 71 24.99 21.61 26.72
CA LEU A 71 24.00 20.92 27.56
C LEU A 71 22.59 20.92 26.97
N PRO A 72 22.02 22.06 26.47
CA PRO A 72 20.77 22.05 25.72
C PRO A 72 20.79 21.15 24.48
N MET A 73 21.92 21.14 23.73
CA MET A 73 22.06 20.29 22.55
C MET A 73 21.98 18.78 22.89
N ILE A 74 22.63 18.38 24.01
CA ILE A 74 22.53 17.00 24.51
C ILE A 74 21.07 16.65 24.84
N TRP A 75 20.38 17.53 25.56
CA TRP A 75 18.96 17.33 25.91
C TRP A 75 18.06 17.29 24.65
N ILE A 76 18.30 18.16 23.68
CA ILE A 76 17.59 18.14 22.38
C ILE A 76 17.77 16.79 21.73
N VAL A 77 19.01 16.28 21.62
CA VAL A 77 19.28 14.98 20.99
C VAL A 77 18.58 13.84 21.74
N VAL A 78 18.66 13.81 23.07
CA VAL A 78 17.99 12.78 23.88
C VAL A 78 16.48 12.81 23.69
N LEU A 79 15.86 13.98 23.77
CA LEU A 79 14.43 14.16 23.58
C LEU A 79 13.98 13.80 22.17
N MET A 80 14.77 14.16 21.15
CA MET A 80 14.52 13.78 19.76
C MET A 80 14.56 12.25 19.57
N VAL A 81 15.54 11.56 20.18
CA VAL A 81 15.63 10.09 20.10
C VAL A 81 14.41 9.45 20.74
N ILE A 82 14.05 9.87 21.96
CA ILE A 82 12.88 9.35 22.67
C ILE A 82 11.60 9.64 21.88
N GLY A 83 11.41 10.88 21.42
CA GLY A 83 10.24 11.28 20.66
C GLY A 83 10.11 10.55 19.34
N ARG A 84 11.24 10.40 18.59
CA ARG A 84 11.29 9.62 17.33
C ARG A 84 10.98 8.14 17.53
N PHE A 85 11.42 7.56 18.64
CA PHE A 85 11.07 6.19 18.98
C PHE A 85 9.57 6.07 19.32
N LEU A 86 9.04 7.00 20.12
CA LEU A 86 7.65 6.98 20.57
C LEU A 86 6.67 7.10 19.39
N TRP A 87 6.81 8.11 18.53
CA TRP A 87 5.89 8.26 17.40
C TRP A 87 5.99 7.09 16.40
N ARG A 88 7.21 6.51 16.21
CA ARG A 88 7.37 5.31 15.36
C ARG A 88 6.58 4.13 15.89
N ILE A 89 6.65 3.84 17.18
CA ILE A 89 5.85 2.77 17.78
C ILE A 89 4.36 3.08 17.64
N CYS A 90 3.92 4.32 17.83
CA CYS A 90 2.52 4.70 17.73
C CYS A 90 1.98 4.52 16.31
N PHE A 91 2.65 5.05 15.29
CA PHE A 91 2.17 4.98 13.90
C PHE A 91 2.36 3.60 13.30
N PHE A 92 3.58 3.06 13.31
CA PHE A 92 3.85 1.74 12.71
C PHE A 92 3.24 0.59 13.50
N GLY A 93 3.24 0.66 14.83
CA GLY A 93 2.56 -0.33 15.66
C GLY A 93 1.05 -0.38 15.42
N SER A 94 0.43 0.78 15.20
CA SER A 94 -0.98 0.87 14.81
C SER A 94 -1.21 0.31 13.40
N ALA A 95 -0.32 0.62 12.44
CA ALA A 95 -0.42 0.13 11.07
C ALA A 95 -0.35 -1.40 11.00
N VAL A 96 0.58 -2.01 11.73
CA VAL A 96 0.70 -3.50 11.81
C VAL A 96 -0.56 -4.12 12.40
N ARG A 97 -1.13 -3.53 13.46
CA ARG A 97 -2.39 -4.03 14.07
C ARG A 97 -3.56 -3.91 13.11
N VAL A 98 -3.66 -2.81 12.37
CA VAL A 98 -4.69 -2.62 11.33
C VAL A 98 -4.55 -3.66 10.23
N ALA A 99 -3.33 -3.92 9.76
CA ALA A 99 -3.08 -4.96 8.76
C ALA A 99 -3.44 -6.35 9.27
N ALA A 100 -3.14 -6.67 10.53
CA ALA A 100 -3.51 -7.94 11.15
C ALA A 100 -5.03 -8.12 11.26
N ASP A 101 -5.73 -7.11 11.82
CA ASP A 101 -7.20 -7.12 11.93
C ASP A 101 -7.89 -7.22 10.54
N LEU A 102 -7.34 -6.52 9.54
CA LEU A 102 -7.89 -6.56 8.19
C LEU A 102 -7.66 -7.92 7.53
N ARG A 103 -6.49 -8.53 7.72
CA ARG A 103 -6.15 -9.89 7.24
C ARG A 103 -7.08 -10.93 7.82
N GLU A 104 -7.33 -10.89 9.12
CA GLU A 104 -8.28 -11.78 9.79
C GLU A 104 -9.69 -11.64 9.21
N ARG A 105 -10.15 -10.39 9.03
CA ARG A 105 -11.46 -10.12 8.45
C ARG A 105 -11.57 -10.59 7.00
N MET A 106 -10.53 -10.38 6.19
CA MET A 106 -10.47 -10.90 4.82
C MET A 106 -10.57 -12.42 4.81
N PHE A 107 -9.83 -13.10 5.70
CA PHE A 107 -9.85 -14.55 5.79
C PHE A 107 -11.21 -15.07 6.24
N ASP A 108 -11.82 -14.48 7.29
CA ASP A 108 -13.16 -14.87 7.74
C ASP A 108 -14.20 -14.71 6.62
N HIS A 109 -14.12 -13.65 5.84
CA HIS A 109 -15.01 -13.44 4.70
C HIS A 109 -14.72 -14.44 3.57
N SER A 110 -13.45 -14.61 3.19
CA SER A 110 -13.05 -15.52 2.10
C SER A 110 -13.52 -16.95 2.36
N ARG A 111 -13.38 -17.49 3.58
CA ARG A 111 -13.83 -18.87 3.88
C ARG A 111 -15.34 -19.08 3.75
N ARG A 112 -16.13 -18.01 3.67
CA ARG A 112 -17.61 -18.05 3.49
C ARG A 112 -18.02 -17.90 2.04
N LEU A 113 -17.12 -17.48 1.16
CA LEU A 113 -17.39 -17.34 -0.27
C LEU A 113 -17.61 -18.71 -0.91
N SER A 114 -18.46 -18.74 -1.93
CA SER A 114 -18.78 -19.97 -2.66
C SER A 114 -17.62 -20.43 -3.54
N GLN A 115 -17.63 -21.70 -3.93
CA GLN A 115 -16.66 -22.25 -4.89
C GLN A 115 -16.68 -21.50 -6.22
N GLN A 116 -17.82 -20.99 -6.64
CA GLN A 116 -18.01 -20.14 -7.80
C GLN A 116 -17.07 -18.93 -7.79
N TYR A 117 -16.96 -18.25 -6.65
CA TYR A 117 -16.06 -17.09 -6.51
C TYR A 117 -14.61 -17.46 -6.83
N TYR A 118 -14.16 -18.63 -6.37
CA TYR A 118 -12.79 -19.12 -6.59
C TYR A 118 -12.52 -19.65 -7.99
N GLN A 119 -13.56 -20.03 -8.74
CA GLN A 119 -13.42 -20.39 -10.16
C GLN A 119 -13.19 -19.16 -11.03
N VAL A 120 -13.89 -18.06 -10.75
CA VAL A 120 -13.72 -16.78 -11.46
C VAL A 120 -12.44 -16.07 -10.99
N ASN A 121 -12.18 -16.08 -9.68
CA ASN A 121 -11.04 -15.36 -9.08
C ASN A 121 -9.89 -16.33 -8.79
N LYS A 122 -8.84 -16.29 -9.60
CA LYS A 122 -7.66 -17.16 -9.43
C LYS A 122 -7.04 -16.97 -8.04
N VAL A 123 -6.70 -18.08 -7.38
CA VAL A 123 -6.08 -18.08 -6.03
C VAL A 123 -4.83 -17.20 -5.96
N GLY A 124 -4.01 -17.16 -7.01
CA GLY A 124 -2.83 -16.29 -7.07
C GLY A 124 -3.17 -14.80 -6.93
N ASN A 125 -4.26 -14.33 -7.56
CA ASN A 125 -4.71 -12.95 -7.42
C ASN A 125 -5.21 -12.67 -6.00
N LEU A 126 -5.92 -13.63 -5.39
CA LEU A 126 -6.37 -13.50 -4.00
C LEU A 126 -5.19 -13.44 -3.04
N MET A 127 -4.17 -14.28 -3.23
CA MET A 127 -2.95 -14.23 -2.41
C MET A 127 -2.25 -12.88 -2.50
N SER A 128 -2.26 -12.22 -3.67
CA SER A 128 -1.73 -10.87 -3.82
C SER A 128 -2.44 -9.83 -2.93
N LEU A 129 -3.76 -10.01 -2.66
CA LEU A 129 -4.49 -9.14 -1.73
C LEU A 129 -3.99 -9.29 -0.28
N TYR A 130 -3.64 -10.52 0.13
CA TYR A 130 -3.13 -10.81 1.48
C TYR A 130 -1.68 -10.41 1.71
N THR A 131 -0.92 -10.20 0.64
CA THR A 131 0.49 -9.79 0.66
C THR A 131 0.62 -8.34 0.20
N ASN A 132 0.82 -8.12 -1.08
CA ASN A 132 1.18 -6.82 -1.66
C ASN A 132 0.16 -5.70 -1.37
N ASP A 133 -1.15 -6.00 -1.48
CA ASP A 133 -2.18 -4.98 -1.28
C ASP A 133 -2.33 -4.61 0.20
N LEU A 134 -2.27 -5.60 1.06
CA LEU A 134 -2.36 -5.37 2.50
C LEU A 134 -1.12 -4.64 3.04
N ASP A 135 0.07 -4.98 2.54
CA ASP A 135 1.32 -4.27 2.88
C ASP A 135 1.28 -2.81 2.40
N THR A 136 0.75 -2.57 1.19
CA THR A 136 0.53 -1.21 0.69
C THR A 136 -0.42 -0.40 1.58
N ILE A 137 -1.49 -1.02 2.09
CA ILE A 137 -2.41 -0.36 3.06
C ILE A 137 -1.69 -0.10 4.39
N GLN A 138 -0.92 -1.06 4.88
CA GLN A 138 -0.14 -0.90 6.10
C GLN A 138 0.83 0.28 5.99
N GLU A 139 1.59 0.38 4.89
CA GLU A 139 2.47 1.51 4.63
C GLU A 139 1.70 2.84 4.56
N CYS A 140 0.57 2.87 3.85
CA CYS A 140 -0.24 4.09 3.76
C CYS A 140 -0.82 4.53 5.09
N PHE A 141 -1.19 3.58 5.96
CA PHE A 141 -1.72 3.89 7.29
C PHE A 141 -0.62 4.35 8.24
N GLY A 142 0.58 3.79 8.19
CA GLY A 142 1.73 4.18 9.01
C GLY A 142 2.45 5.41 8.43
N ASP A 143 3.20 5.21 7.35
CA ASP A 143 4.00 6.26 6.71
C ASP A 143 3.14 7.39 6.13
N GLY A 144 1.97 7.07 5.55
CA GLY A 144 1.14 8.08 4.92
C GLY A 144 0.57 9.08 5.93
N VAL A 145 0.18 8.61 7.14
CA VAL A 145 -0.26 9.49 8.24
C VAL A 145 0.91 10.31 8.76
N LEU A 146 2.05 9.66 8.98
CA LEU A 146 3.27 10.31 9.42
C LEU A 146 3.70 11.43 8.45
N MET A 147 3.91 11.10 7.18
CA MET A 147 4.36 12.06 6.16
C MET A 147 3.43 13.26 6.02
N PHE A 148 2.12 13.05 6.15
CA PHE A 148 1.16 14.13 6.08
C PHE A 148 1.33 15.14 7.21
N PHE A 149 1.40 14.66 8.45
CA PHE A 149 1.54 15.54 9.60
C PHE A 149 2.94 16.14 9.71
N ASP A 150 3.99 15.36 9.47
CA ASP A 150 5.38 15.80 9.49
C ASP A 150 5.63 16.92 8.45
N ALA A 151 5.21 16.69 7.19
CA ALA A 151 5.34 17.71 6.15
C ALA A 151 4.55 18.99 6.46
N LEU A 152 3.35 18.83 7.02
CA LEU A 152 2.50 19.99 7.38
C LEU A 152 3.10 20.77 8.55
N THR A 153 3.50 20.08 9.62
CA THR A 153 3.94 20.74 10.87
C THR A 153 5.34 21.30 10.76
N LEU A 154 6.31 20.48 10.32
CA LEU A 154 7.69 20.93 10.15
C LEU A 154 7.77 22.03 9.08
N GLY A 155 7.07 21.83 7.94
CA GLY A 155 7.02 22.80 6.86
C GLY A 155 6.43 24.16 7.30
N LEU A 156 5.27 24.15 7.98
CA LEU A 156 4.65 25.40 8.47
C LEU A 156 5.47 26.08 9.55
N LEU A 157 6.03 25.31 10.50
CA LEU A 157 6.85 25.87 11.57
C LEU A 157 8.15 26.48 11.03
N ALA A 158 8.84 25.80 10.13
CA ALA A 158 10.06 26.31 9.52
C ALA A 158 9.78 27.55 8.67
N LEU A 159 8.70 27.53 7.84
CA LEU A 159 8.29 28.69 7.07
C LEU A 159 7.93 29.90 7.99
N TYR A 160 7.22 29.65 9.08
CA TYR A 160 6.91 30.69 10.09
C TYR A 160 8.20 31.28 10.69
N LYS A 161 9.18 30.45 11.04
CA LYS A 161 10.48 30.92 11.57
C LYS A 161 11.24 31.77 10.52
N MET A 162 11.30 31.34 9.27
CA MET A 162 11.92 32.12 8.20
C MET A 162 11.19 33.45 7.97
N TRP A 163 9.85 33.45 7.96
CA TRP A 163 9.03 34.63 7.79
C TRP A 163 9.24 35.66 8.90
N THR A 164 9.37 35.23 10.15
CA THR A 164 9.62 36.12 11.29
C THR A 164 11.03 36.72 11.29
N MET A 165 11.99 36.11 10.60
CA MET A 165 13.34 36.65 10.47
C MET A 165 13.43 37.73 9.39
N ASP A 166 13.02 37.45 8.17
CA ASP A 166 12.94 38.45 7.09
C ASP A 166 11.97 37.99 6.00
N VAL A 167 10.91 38.77 5.78
CA VAL A 167 9.85 38.46 4.80
C VAL A 167 10.38 38.50 3.37
N ARG A 168 11.27 39.45 3.03
CA ARG A 168 11.80 39.62 1.68
C ARG A 168 12.70 38.47 1.29
N LEU A 169 13.60 38.06 2.19
CA LEU A 169 14.46 36.92 1.98
C LEU A 169 13.65 35.64 1.81
N THR A 170 12.58 35.46 2.62
CA THR A 170 11.69 34.31 2.52
C THR A 170 10.93 34.26 1.19
N LEU A 171 10.41 35.39 0.72
CA LEU A 171 9.78 35.45 -0.60
C LEU A 171 10.76 35.16 -1.75
N LEU A 172 11.98 35.69 -1.68
CA LEU A 172 13.03 35.40 -2.67
C LEU A 172 13.41 33.91 -2.65
N ALA A 173 13.53 33.30 -1.50
CA ALA A 173 13.84 31.87 -1.35
C ALA A 173 12.69 30.97 -1.87
N LEU A 174 11.45 31.44 -1.84
CA LEU A 174 10.30 30.67 -2.38
C LEU A 174 10.22 30.68 -3.91
N ILE A 175 10.85 31.64 -4.62
CA ILE A 175 10.80 31.72 -6.08
C ILE A 175 11.34 30.44 -6.74
N PRO A 176 12.57 29.97 -6.45
CA PRO A 176 13.05 28.71 -7.01
C PRO A 176 12.15 27.52 -6.64
N ALA A 177 11.62 27.47 -5.41
CA ALA A 177 10.72 26.41 -4.98
C ALA A 177 9.43 26.35 -5.82
N LEU A 178 8.84 27.50 -6.15
CA LEU A 178 7.68 27.59 -7.05
C LEU A 178 8.02 27.15 -8.47
N ILE A 179 9.16 27.58 -9.00
CA ILE A 179 9.65 27.16 -10.33
C ILE A 179 9.84 25.64 -10.34
N MET A 180 10.46 25.09 -9.28
CA MET A 180 10.66 23.64 -9.14
C MET A 180 9.33 22.89 -9.07
N PHE A 181 8.33 23.41 -8.36
CA PHE A 181 6.99 22.81 -8.30
C PHE A 181 6.35 22.71 -9.68
N VAL A 182 6.42 23.78 -10.49
CA VAL A 182 5.88 23.80 -11.85
C VAL A 182 6.65 22.81 -12.76
N ILE A 183 7.98 22.83 -12.73
CA ILE A 183 8.80 21.92 -13.52
C ILE A 183 8.55 20.46 -13.06
N GLY A 184 8.49 20.20 -11.77
CA GLY A 184 8.25 18.89 -11.19
C GLY A 184 6.91 18.28 -11.63
N THR A 185 5.84 19.09 -11.68
CA THR A 185 4.53 18.63 -12.16
C THR A 185 4.52 18.25 -13.64
N GLN A 186 5.27 18.97 -14.48
CA GLN A 186 5.40 18.63 -15.91
C GLN A 186 6.30 17.40 -16.11
N MET A 187 7.42 17.34 -15.40
CA MET A 187 8.34 16.19 -15.45
C MET A 187 7.69 14.91 -14.92
N SER A 188 6.83 15.00 -13.91
CA SER A 188 6.08 13.85 -13.39
C SER A 188 5.26 13.15 -14.48
N LYS A 189 4.60 13.89 -15.36
CA LYS A 189 3.84 13.30 -16.48
C LYS A 189 4.76 12.58 -17.47
N VAL A 190 5.92 13.16 -17.78
CA VAL A 190 6.90 12.53 -18.66
C VAL A 190 7.46 11.27 -18.01
N MET A 191 7.79 11.33 -16.72
CA MET A 191 8.30 10.19 -15.96
C MET A 191 7.28 9.03 -15.90
N THR A 192 5.99 9.32 -15.66
CA THR A 192 4.94 8.30 -15.65
C THR A 192 4.86 7.58 -16.99
N ARG A 193 4.83 8.32 -18.10
CA ARG A 193 4.80 7.73 -19.43
C ARG A 193 6.03 6.86 -19.72
N ARG A 194 7.23 7.34 -19.36
CA ARG A 194 8.46 6.56 -19.55
C ARG A 194 8.54 5.35 -18.65
N TRP A 195 7.94 5.43 -17.47
CA TRP A 195 7.79 4.29 -16.58
C TRP A 195 6.88 3.21 -17.17
N GLU A 196 5.75 3.60 -17.78
CA GLU A 196 4.83 2.70 -18.46
C GLU A 196 5.53 2.01 -19.65
N GLU A 197 6.23 2.75 -20.50
CA GLU A 197 7.02 2.20 -21.63
C GLU A 197 8.08 1.18 -21.12
N ARG A 198 8.75 1.50 -20.03
CA ARG A 198 9.72 0.59 -19.37
C ARG A 198 9.05 -0.67 -18.83
N GLN A 199 7.91 -0.53 -18.18
CA GLN A 199 7.17 -1.64 -17.61
C GLN A 199 6.65 -2.59 -18.71
N GLU A 200 6.15 -2.03 -19.82
CA GLU A 200 5.70 -2.80 -20.98
C GLU A 200 6.85 -3.59 -21.62
N ALA A 201 8.00 -2.96 -21.84
CA ALA A 201 9.18 -3.64 -22.39
C ALA A 201 9.68 -4.76 -21.46
N PHE A 202 9.67 -4.54 -20.14
CA PHE A 202 10.03 -5.57 -19.17
C PHE A 202 9.02 -6.72 -19.13
N SER A 203 7.72 -6.42 -19.23
CA SER A 203 6.68 -7.44 -19.31
C SER A 203 6.86 -8.30 -20.56
N GLY A 204 7.05 -7.70 -21.72
CA GLY A 204 7.29 -8.43 -22.95
C GLY A 204 8.53 -9.34 -22.90
N LEU A 205 9.60 -8.88 -22.26
CA LEU A 205 10.81 -9.70 -22.04
C LEU A 205 10.53 -10.88 -21.09
N SER A 206 9.77 -10.65 -20.03
CA SER A 206 9.40 -11.67 -19.04
C SER A 206 8.46 -12.71 -19.64
N ASP A 207 7.46 -12.29 -20.42
CA ASP A 207 6.52 -13.18 -21.11
C ASP A 207 7.26 -14.08 -22.10
N PHE A 208 8.19 -13.51 -22.88
CA PHE A 208 9.03 -14.28 -23.79
C PHE A 208 9.90 -15.32 -23.04
N ALA A 209 10.50 -14.94 -21.92
CA ALA A 209 11.27 -15.87 -21.09
C ALA A 209 10.39 -16.98 -20.52
N GLN A 210 9.20 -16.64 -20.01
CA GLN A 210 8.24 -17.62 -19.48
C GLN A 210 7.78 -18.61 -20.57
N GLU A 211 7.47 -18.13 -21.78
CA GLU A 211 7.07 -18.97 -22.90
C GLU A 211 8.20 -19.95 -23.26
N ASN A 212 9.44 -19.46 -23.36
CA ASN A 212 10.62 -20.28 -23.65
C ASN A 212 10.87 -21.36 -22.58
N PHE A 213 10.77 -21.01 -21.29
CA PHE A 213 10.94 -21.99 -20.20
C PHE A 213 9.80 -22.99 -20.15
N SER A 214 8.57 -22.57 -20.39
CA SER A 214 7.41 -23.48 -20.45
C SER A 214 7.50 -24.41 -21.66
N GLY A 215 7.99 -23.92 -22.80
CA GLY A 215 8.19 -24.66 -24.03
C GLY A 215 9.57 -25.32 -24.21
N ILE A 216 10.40 -25.39 -23.16
CA ILE A 216 11.80 -25.81 -23.26
C ILE A 216 11.99 -27.18 -23.91
N ALA A 217 11.07 -28.12 -23.67
CA ALA A 217 11.11 -29.43 -24.27
C ALA A 217 11.00 -29.37 -25.81
N VAL A 218 10.18 -28.47 -26.34
CA VAL A 218 10.01 -28.25 -27.79
C VAL A 218 11.27 -27.60 -28.37
N ILE A 219 11.79 -26.56 -27.70
CA ILE A 219 13.01 -25.86 -28.11
C ILE A 219 14.17 -26.87 -28.22
N LYS A 220 14.32 -27.74 -27.22
CA LYS A 220 15.34 -28.81 -27.19
C LYS A 220 15.13 -29.84 -28.29
N ALA A 221 13.88 -30.30 -28.47
CA ALA A 221 13.58 -31.30 -29.51
C ALA A 221 13.88 -30.81 -30.93
N PHE A 222 13.72 -29.52 -31.22
CA PHE A 222 13.95 -28.93 -32.53
C PHE A 222 15.29 -28.17 -32.62
N VAL A 223 16.16 -28.23 -31.61
CA VAL A 223 17.50 -27.60 -31.58
C VAL A 223 17.41 -26.09 -31.94
N LYS A 224 16.49 -25.37 -31.27
CA LYS A 224 16.21 -23.94 -31.54
C LYS A 224 16.81 -22.99 -30.52
N GLU A 225 17.64 -23.44 -29.60
CA GLU A 225 18.18 -22.64 -28.48
C GLU A 225 18.91 -21.38 -28.98
N TYR A 226 19.66 -21.48 -30.07
CA TYR A 226 20.38 -20.34 -30.63
C TYR A 226 19.44 -19.29 -31.23
N LYS A 227 18.37 -19.74 -31.89
CA LYS A 227 17.34 -18.82 -32.45
C LYS A 227 16.63 -18.06 -31.34
N GLU A 228 16.20 -18.78 -30.31
CA GLU A 228 15.51 -18.16 -29.15
C GLU A 228 16.45 -17.22 -28.38
N LEU A 229 17.73 -17.59 -28.24
CA LEU A 229 18.73 -16.68 -27.64
C LEU A 229 18.89 -15.38 -28.43
N GLN A 230 18.87 -15.44 -29.77
CA GLN A 230 18.94 -14.23 -30.60
C GLN A 230 17.68 -13.35 -30.45
N ALA A 231 16.50 -13.96 -30.42
CA ALA A 231 15.26 -13.26 -30.19
C ALA A 231 15.24 -12.58 -28.82
N PHE A 232 15.66 -13.30 -27.76
CA PHE A 232 15.80 -12.76 -26.43
C PHE A 232 16.78 -11.56 -26.38
N ARG A 233 17.94 -11.71 -27.03
CA ARG A 233 18.94 -10.61 -27.11
C ARG A 233 18.38 -9.34 -27.73
N LYS A 234 17.54 -9.47 -28.77
CA LYS A 234 16.89 -8.32 -29.41
C LYS A 234 15.95 -7.61 -28.43
N LEU A 235 15.06 -8.36 -27.78
CA LEU A 235 14.13 -7.82 -26.78
C LEU A 235 14.87 -7.21 -25.58
N ASN A 236 15.93 -7.89 -25.12
CA ASN A 236 16.73 -7.39 -23.99
C ASN A 236 17.45 -6.08 -24.33
N LYS A 237 17.93 -5.93 -25.58
CA LYS A 237 18.54 -4.68 -26.05
C LYS A 237 17.53 -3.56 -26.13
N GLU A 238 16.33 -3.83 -26.61
CA GLU A 238 15.23 -2.85 -26.65
C GLU A 238 14.85 -2.41 -25.22
N ASN A 239 14.73 -3.36 -24.30
CA ASN A 239 14.49 -3.07 -22.88
C ASN A 239 15.65 -2.26 -22.27
N GLU A 240 16.92 -2.54 -22.61
CA GLU A 240 18.08 -1.77 -22.18
C GLU A 240 17.98 -0.30 -22.64
N GLU A 241 17.69 -0.04 -23.94
CA GLU A 241 17.60 1.29 -24.51
C GLU A 241 16.48 2.13 -23.84
N ILE A 242 15.33 1.50 -23.57
CA ILE A 242 14.21 2.13 -22.86
C ILE A 242 14.62 2.45 -21.41
N ASN A 243 15.27 1.50 -20.70
CA ASN A 243 15.75 1.70 -19.34
C ASN A 243 16.78 2.81 -19.24
N VAL A 244 17.74 2.87 -20.20
CA VAL A 244 18.74 3.93 -20.27
C VAL A 244 18.07 5.30 -20.49
N THR A 245 17.06 5.36 -21.37
CA THR A 245 16.29 6.59 -21.62
C THR A 245 15.54 7.05 -20.38
N TYR A 246 14.86 6.13 -19.67
CA TYR A 246 14.21 6.42 -18.39
C TYR A 246 15.21 6.95 -17.37
N THR A 247 16.35 6.25 -17.20
CA THR A 247 17.38 6.64 -16.23
C THR A 247 17.96 8.02 -16.53
N LYS A 248 18.21 8.35 -17.79
CA LYS A 248 18.68 9.70 -18.18
C LYS A 248 17.70 10.79 -17.74
N ILE A 249 16.40 10.59 -17.93
CA ILE A 249 15.38 11.57 -17.52
C ILE A 249 15.27 11.65 -15.99
N ALA A 250 15.33 10.50 -15.31
CA ALA A 250 15.30 10.44 -13.85
C ALA A 250 16.51 11.16 -13.23
N THR A 251 17.71 10.90 -13.75
CA THR A 251 18.93 11.59 -13.31
C THR A 251 18.89 13.09 -13.61
N LEU A 252 18.36 13.49 -14.79
CA LEU A 252 18.18 14.92 -15.09
C LEU A 252 17.27 15.59 -14.06
N LEU A 253 16.17 14.94 -13.67
CA LEU A 253 15.28 15.47 -12.64
C LEU A 253 16.00 15.63 -11.29
N GLU A 254 16.80 14.63 -10.88
CA GLU A 254 17.57 14.69 -9.65
C GLU A 254 18.59 15.83 -9.65
N VAL A 255 19.31 16.01 -10.77
CA VAL A 255 20.24 17.14 -10.96
C VAL A 255 19.51 18.47 -10.90
N LEU A 256 18.32 18.59 -11.51
CA LEU A 256 17.51 19.81 -11.44
C LEU A 256 17.07 20.10 -10.01
N VAL A 257 16.63 19.10 -9.24
CA VAL A 257 16.28 19.27 -7.82
C VAL A 257 17.47 19.83 -7.04
N THR A 258 18.65 19.23 -7.20
CA THR A 258 19.88 19.71 -6.56
C THR A 258 20.19 21.14 -6.95
N LEU A 259 20.14 21.47 -8.24
CA LEU A 259 20.38 22.82 -8.73
C LEU A 259 19.42 23.86 -8.13
N PHE A 260 18.15 23.51 -7.95
CA PHE A 260 17.20 24.42 -7.31
C PHE A 260 17.47 24.60 -5.81
N VAL A 261 17.77 23.54 -5.08
CA VAL A 261 18.14 23.64 -3.66
C VAL A 261 19.37 24.52 -3.48
N GLU A 262 20.42 24.28 -4.26
CA GLU A 262 21.65 25.08 -4.22
C GLU A 262 21.41 26.53 -4.67
N SER A 263 20.51 26.79 -5.63
CA SER A 263 20.17 28.15 -6.04
C SER A 263 19.49 28.95 -4.93
N VAL A 264 18.65 28.28 -4.08
CA VAL A 264 18.09 28.94 -2.89
C VAL A 264 19.19 29.27 -1.89
N ILE A 265 20.12 28.37 -1.66
CA ILE A 265 21.30 28.64 -0.79
C ILE A 265 22.10 29.84 -1.32
N CYS A 266 22.33 29.92 -2.63
CA CYS A 266 22.96 31.09 -3.25
C CYS A 266 22.18 32.40 -3.00
N ILE A 267 20.84 32.37 -3.10
CA ILE A 267 20.00 33.53 -2.81
C ILE A 267 20.11 33.92 -1.33
N ILE A 268 20.05 32.93 -0.42
CA ILE A 268 20.18 33.17 1.02
C ILE A 268 21.56 33.78 1.34
N LEU A 269 22.63 33.24 0.76
CA LEU A 269 23.99 33.77 0.96
C LEU A 269 24.16 35.15 0.34
N GLY A 270 23.62 35.39 -0.87
CA GLY A 270 23.74 36.67 -1.58
C GLY A 270 22.95 37.78 -0.89
N TYR A 271 21.61 37.64 -0.78
CA TYR A 271 20.75 38.65 -0.18
C TYR A 271 20.89 38.67 1.35
N GLY A 272 20.98 37.52 2.01
CA GLY A 272 21.23 37.42 3.45
C GLY A 272 22.60 38.00 3.84
N GLY A 273 23.65 37.76 3.03
CA GLY A 273 24.95 38.41 3.18
C GLY A 273 24.89 39.93 3.04
N TYR A 274 24.09 40.42 2.09
CA TYR A 274 23.79 41.86 1.98
C TYR A 274 23.11 42.42 3.24
N LEU A 275 22.16 41.70 3.83
CA LEU A 275 21.54 42.07 5.11
C LEU A 275 22.56 42.08 6.26
N VAL A 276 23.53 41.17 6.28
CA VAL A 276 24.64 41.18 7.25
C VAL A 276 25.52 42.40 7.05
N TYR A 277 25.84 42.74 5.79
CA TYR A 277 26.63 43.95 5.48
C TYR A 277 25.92 45.24 5.92
N GLN A 278 24.59 45.30 5.81
CA GLN A 278 23.78 46.42 6.32
C GLN A 278 23.64 46.45 7.86
N GLY A 279 24.12 45.46 8.58
CA GLY A 279 23.93 45.35 10.03
C GLY A 279 22.56 44.93 10.49
N ARG A 280 21.68 44.53 9.55
CA ARG A 280 20.30 44.04 9.85
C ARG A 280 20.29 42.58 10.29
N PHE A 281 21.20 41.79 9.80
CA PHE A 281 21.48 40.43 10.22
C PHE A 281 22.90 40.35 10.81
N ASN A 282 23.12 39.32 11.62
CA ASN A 282 24.48 38.86 11.97
C ASN A 282 24.78 37.51 11.29
N ALA A 283 26.05 37.11 11.28
CA ALA A 283 26.49 35.88 10.64
C ALA A 283 25.75 34.63 11.22
N GLY A 284 25.50 34.62 12.53
CA GLY A 284 24.74 33.54 13.16
C GLY A 284 23.30 33.45 12.70
N GLN A 285 22.62 34.59 12.48
CA GLN A 285 21.25 34.61 11.93
C GLN A 285 21.20 34.10 10.48
N LEU A 286 22.26 34.35 9.69
CA LEU A 286 22.34 33.82 8.34
C LEU A 286 22.42 32.26 8.36
N VAL A 287 23.26 31.70 9.24
CA VAL A 287 23.36 30.24 9.40
C VAL A 287 22.07 29.63 9.97
N GLU A 288 21.44 30.30 10.92
CA GLU A 288 20.12 29.91 11.44
C GLU A 288 19.07 29.83 10.33
N TYR A 289 19.05 30.83 9.43
CA TYR A 289 18.14 30.89 8.30
C TYR A 289 18.36 29.73 7.31
N ILE A 290 19.63 29.40 7.00
CA ILE A 290 19.98 28.23 6.18
C ILE A 290 19.43 26.94 6.82
N GLY A 291 19.61 26.77 8.13
CA GLY A 291 19.09 25.58 8.83
C GLY A 291 17.57 25.47 8.79
N TYR A 292 16.82 26.57 8.83
CA TYR A 292 15.37 26.53 8.62
C TYR A 292 15.00 26.19 7.18
N PHE A 293 15.73 26.69 6.20
CA PHE A 293 15.54 26.33 4.80
C PHE A 293 15.79 24.83 4.57
N GLU A 294 16.89 24.29 5.09
CA GLU A 294 17.17 22.84 5.01
C GLU A 294 16.05 22.00 5.62
N ALA A 295 15.45 22.46 6.71
CA ALA A 295 14.31 21.76 7.33
C ALA A 295 13.06 21.72 6.43
N ILE A 296 12.88 22.67 5.51
CA ILE A 296 11.73 22.71 4.58
C ILE A 296 11.92 21.75 3.38
N VAL A 297 13.12 21.40 3.01
CA VAL A 297 13.40 20.55 1.84
C VAL A 297 12.67 19.22 1.95
N TRP A 298 12.74 18.56 3.10
CA TRP A 298 12.05 17.29 3.34
C TRP A 298 10.51 17.39 3.20
N PRO A 299 9.81 18.33 3.85
CA PRO A 299 8.38 18.55 3.65
C PRO A 299 7.95 18.69 2.19
N ILE A 300 8.71 19.42 1.38
CA ILE A 300 8.43 19.57 -0.06
C ILE A 300 8.49 18.22 -0.78
N MET A 301 9.52 17.43 -0.51
CA MET A 301 9.67 16.09 -1.10
C MET A 301 8.57 15.13 -0.62
N ALA A 302 8.23 15.19 0.66
CA ALA A 302 7.23 14.33 1.29
C ALA A 302 5.83 14.49 0.66
N VAL A 303 5.47 15.69 0.16
CA VAL A 303 4.18 15.91 -0.53
C VAL A 303 4.07 15.03 -1.79
N SER A 304 5.11 14.94 -2.60
CA SER A 304 5.10 14.11 -3.82
C SER A 304 5.01 12.61 -3.48
N MET A 305 5.78 12.17 -2.49
CA MET A 305 5.75 10.78 -2.01
C MET A 305 4.38 10.42 -1.40
N LEU A 306 3.74 11.39 -0.70
CA LEU A 306 2.42 11.20 -0.12
C LEU A 306 1.33 11.02 -1.19
N ILE A 307 1.39 11.77 -2.29
CA ILE A 307 0.46 11.64 -3.41
C ILE A 307 0.58 10.24 -4.02
N GLU A 308 1.81 9.78 -4.31
CA GLU A 308 2.06 8.45 -4.85
C GLU A 308 1.55 7.35 -3.90
N LYS A 309 1.98 7.37 -2.63
CA LYS A 309 1.56 6.38 -1.63
C LYS A 309 0.04 6.36 -1.46
N THR A 310 -0.60 7.51 -1.41
CA THR A 310 -2.07 7.60 -1.25
C THR A 310 -2.80 7.03 -2.47
N SER A 311 -2.30 7.27 -3.68
CA SER A 311 -2.86 6.72 -4.92
C SER A 311 -2.77 5.19 -4.94
N ARG A 312 -1.59 4.63 -4.67
CA ARG A 312 -1.37 3.19 -4.57
C ARG A 312 -2.23 2.55 -3.48
N GLY A 313 -2.23 3.15 -2.29
CA GLY A 313 -3.02 2.66 -1.16
C GLY A 313 -4.52 2.67 -1.44
N ARG A 314 -5.03 3.67 -2.18
CA ARG A 314 -6.43 3.71 -2.59
C ARG A 314 -6.78 2.60 -3.58
N ALA A 315 -5.91 2.32 -4.54
CA ALA A 315 -6.10 1.22 -5.48
C ALA A 315 -6.14 -0.14 -4.76
N SER A 316 -5.20 -0.39 -3.85
CA SER A 316 -5.16 -1.60 -3.03
C SER A 316 -6.37 -1.73 -2.11
N LEU A 317 -6.81 -0.62 -1.50
CA LEU A 317 -8.01 -0.61 -0.66
C LEU A 317 -9.28 -0.93 -1.46
N ASN A 318 -9.41 -0.43 -2.68
CA ASN A 318 -10.54 -0.75 -3.55
C ASN A 318 -10.60 -2.25 -3.83
N ARG A 319 -9.48 -2.88 -4.19
CA ARG A 319 -9.43 -4.34 -4.44
C ARG A 319 -9.77 -5.16 -3.19
N ILE A 320 -9.27 -4.78 -2.02
CA ILE A 320 -9.65 -5.44 -0.76
C ILE A 320 -11.13 -5.20 -0.43
N THR A 321 -11.65 -4.01 -0.76
CA THR A 321 -13.08 -3.70 -0.58
C THR A 321 -13.96 -4.56 -1.48
N GLU A 322 -13.58 -4.79 -2.74
CA GLU A 322 -14.26 -5.70 -3.66
C GLU A 322 -14.31 -7.13 -3.12
N LEU A 323 -13.21 -7.63 -2.55
CA LEU A 323 -13.20 -8.93 -1.87
C LEU A 323 -14.18 -8.96 -0.69
N LEU A 324 -14.13 -7.94 0.19
CA LEU A 324 -14.94 -7.88 1.41
C LEU A 324 -16.43 -7.58 1.15
N ASP A 325 -16.76 -6.99 0.01
CA ASP A 325 -18.13 -6.73 -0.43
C ASP A 325 -18.67 -7.83 -1.37
N ALA A 326 -17.82 -8.83 -1.72
CA ALA A 326 -18.27 -9.97 -2.53
C ALA A 326 -19.42 -10.70 -1.82
N PRO A 327 -20.54 -10.98 -2.52
CA PRO A 327 -21.69 -11.62 -1.92
C PRO A 327 -21.40 -13.06 -1.52
N ILE A 328 -21.96 -13.50 -0.40
CA ILE A 328 -21.97 -14.91 -0.01
C ILE A 328 -23.18 -15.56 -0.68
N ASP A 329 -22.97 -16.04 -1.91
CA ASP A 329 -24.07 -16.51 -2.77
C ASP A 329 -24.71 -17.79 -2.26
N VAL A 330 -23.93 -18.69 -1.67
CA VAL A 330 -24.40 -19.98 -1.15
C VAL A 330 -24.48 -19.90 0.37
N ALA A 331 -25.68 -19.65 0.88
CA ALA A 331 -25.94 -19.51 2.30
C ALA A 331 -27.29 -20.16 2.64
N ASP A 332 -27.45 -20.52 3.90
CA ASP A 332 -28.72 -20.99 4.41
C ASP A 332 -29.75 -19.88 4.46
N ARG A 333 -30.98 -20.20 4.05
CA ARG A 333 -32.13 -19.29 4.15
C ARG A 333 -32.60 -19.21 5.61
N PRO A 334 -33.23 -18.13 6.04
CA PRO A 334 -33.86 -18.08 7.36
C PRO A 334 -34.88 -19.19 7.53
N GLY A 335 -34.83 -19.93 8.63
CA GLY A 335 -35.80 -20.96 8.98
C GLY A 335 -35.55 -22.34 8.37
N VAL A 336 -34.36 -22.63 7.81
CA VAL A 336 -34.01 -23.99 7.37
C VAL A 336 -33.95 -24.94 8.56
N ALA A 337 -34.30 -26.21 8.32
CA ALA A 337 -34.25 -27.28 9.29
C ALA A 337 -33.00 -28.14 9.10
N ASP A 338 -32.49 -28.75 10.16
CA ASP A 338 -31.42 -29.74 10.05
C ASP A 338 -31.97 -31.09 9.54
N LEU A 339 -31.16 -31.78 8.75
CA LEU A 339 -31.44 -33.15 8.30
C LEU A 339 -31.05 -34.08 9.44
N THR A 340 -32.05 -34.54 10.17
CA THR A 340 -31.90 -35.50 11.27
C THR A 340 -32.19 -36.92 10.78
N ASP A 341 -31.34 -37.90 11.15
CA ASP A 341 -31.45 -39.30 10.78
C ASP A 341 -31.61 -39.56 9.27
N PRO A 342 -30.57 -39.18 8.45
CA PRO A 342 -30.62 -39.28 7.01
C PRO A 342 -30.77 -40.75 6.54
N LYS A 343 -31.80 -41.04 5.74
CA LYS A 343 -32.01 -42.34 5.12
C LYS A 343 -31.28 -42.48 3.79
N GLY A 344 -30.93 -41.39 3.15
CA GLY A 344 -30.17 -41.35 1.92
C GLY A 344 -31.00 -41.45 0.64
N GLY A 345 -32.27 -41.16 0.72
CA GLY A 345 -33.10 -41.02 -0.51
C GLY A 345 -32.81 -39.69 -1.23
N ILE A 346 -32.58 -39.75 -2.54
CA ILE A 346 -32.28 -38.55 -3.35
C ILE A 346 -33.23 -38.52 -4.55
N GLU A 347 -33.81 -37.36 -4.86
CA GLU A 347 -34.66 -37.21 -6.01
C GLU A 347 -34.34 -35.92 -6.77
N PHE A 348 -34.07 -36.03 -8.05
CA PHE A 348 -33.96 -34.93 -8.98
C PHE A 348 -35.22 -34.79 -9.80
N ARG A 349 -35.77 -33.56 -9.90
CA ARG A 349 -36.98 -33.23 -10.66
C ARG A 349 -36.73 -32.09 -11.62
N HIS A 350 -36.75 -32.34 -12.89
CA HIS A 350 -36.59 -31.34 -13.96
C HIS A 350 -35.42 -30.37 -13.71
N LEU A 351 -34.30 -30.88 -13.15
CA LEU A 351 -33.17 -30.08 -12.79
C LEU A 351 -32.47 -29.56 -14.05
N ASN A 352 -32.40 -28.23 -14.16
CA ASN A 352 -31.57 -27.52 -15.13
C ASN A 352 -30.48 -26.76 -14.38
N PHE A 353 -29.25 -26.87 -14.86
CA PHE A 353 -28.15 -26.18 -14.23
C PHE A 353 -27.16 -25.63 -15.24
N ARG A 354 -26.76 -24.40 -15.02
CA ARG A 354 -25.69 -23.69 -15.73
C ARG A 354 -24.69 -23.18 -14.70
N TYR A 355 -23.41 -23.37 -14.96
CA TYR A 355 -22.39 -22.69 -14.16
C TYR A 355 -22.51 -21.17 -14.38
N PRO A 356 -22.30 -20.35 -13.35
CA PRO A 356 -22.48 -18.89 -13.44
C PRO A 356 -21.61 -18.18 -14.47
N ASP A 357 -20.43 -18.76 -14.77
CA ASP A 357 -19.50 -18.33 -15.82
C ASP A 357 -19.69 -19.09 -17.15
N GLY A 358 -20.65 -20.02 -17.20
CA GLY A 358 -20.93 -20.86 -18.37
C GLY A 358 -21.87 -20.22 -19.37
N GLU A 359 -21.65 -20.44 -20.66
CA GLU A 359 -22.51 -19.96 -21.75
C GLU A 359 -23.72 -20.87 -22.00
N TYR A 360 -23.69 -22.13 -21.56
CA TYR A 360 -24.69 -23.14 -21.84
C TYR A 360 -25.09 -23.97 -20.61
N ASP A 361 -26.28 -24.55 -20.65
CA ASP A 361 -26.77 -25.43 -19.59
C ASP A 361 -26.03 -26.76 -19.61
N VAL A 362 -25.36 -27.08 -18.50
CA VAL A 362 -24.59 -28.32 -18.31
C VAL A 362 -25.52 -29.49 -17.99
N LEU A 363 -26.58 -29.25 -17.22
CA LEU A 363 -27.64 -30.20 -16.93
C LEU A 363 -28.95 -29.67 -17.54
N ARG A 364 -29.70 -30.55 -18.25
CA ARG A 364 -30.93 -30.20 -18.87
C ARG A 364 -31.98 -31.25 -18.55
N ASP A 365 -33.07 -30.84 -17.89
CA ASP A 365 -34.24 -31.64 -17.56
C ASP A 365 -33.90 -33.00 -16.90
N ILE A 366 -33.01 -32.96 -15.93
CA ILE A 366 -32.56 -34.16 -15.21
C ILE A 366 -33.61 -34.57 -14.20
N SER A 367 -34.17 -35.78 -14.36
CA SER A 367 -35.20 -36.35 -13.47
C SER A 367 -34.89 -37.82 -13.19
N PHE A 368 -34.60 -38.18 -11.96
CA PHE A 368 -34.45 -39.56 -11.49
C PHE A 368 -34.48 -39.61 -9.95
N THR A 369 -34.73 -40.82 -9.42
CA THR A 369 -34.78 -41.03 -7.97
C THR A 369 -33.82 -42.14 -7.57
N ILE A 370 -33.16 -41.97 -6.43
CA ILE A 370 -32.30 -42.96 -5.80
C ILE A 370 -32.95 -43.34 -4.48
N ALA A 371 -33.29 -44.62 -4.32
CA ALA A 371 -33.88 -45.13 -3.09
C ALA A 371 -32.84 -45.25 -1.99
N PRO A 372 -33.28 -45.19 -0.69
CA PRO A 372 -32.38 -45.46 0.44
C PRO A 372 -31.65 -46.80 0.31
N GLY A 373 -30.31 -46.76 0.43
CA GLY A 373 -29.42 -47.95 0.31
C GLY A 373 -29.14 -48.39 -1.11
N GLU A 374 -29.62 -47.68 -2.13
CA GLU A 374 -29.37 -47.97 -3.55
C GLU A 374 -27.99 -47.50 -3.97
N SER A 375 -27.33 -48.25 -4.84
CA SER A 375 -26.07 -47.85 -5.50
C SER A 375 -26.33 -47.46 -6.94
N VAL A 376 -25.96 -46.26 -7.32
CA VAL A 376 -26.18 -45.70 -8.67
C VAL A 376 -24.86 -45.39 -9.37
N GLY A 377 -24.71 -45.88 -10.60
CA GLY A 377 -23.59 -45.58 -11.48
C GLY A 377 -23.95 -44.48 -12.48
N ILE A 378 -23.22 -43.33 -12.46
CA ILE A 378 -23.39 -42.25 -13.42
C ILE A 378 -22.29 -42.32 -14.49
N VAL A 379 -22.71 -42.64 -15.73
CA VAL A 379 -21.77 -42.83 -16.85
C VAL A 379 -22.04 -41.77 -17.93
N GLY A 380 -20.95 -41.28 -18.53
CA GLY A 380 -21.04 -40.26 -19.60
C GLY A 380 -19.65 -39.78 -20.02
N LYS A 381 -19.61 -39.10 -21.16
CA LYS A 381 -18.37 -38.48 -21.68
C LYS A 381 -17.82 -37.43 -20.71
N THR A 382 -16.54 -37.10 -20.86
CA THR A 382 -15.94 -35.94 -20.16
C THR A 382 -16.71 -34.67 -20.50
N GLY A 383 -17.06 -33.86 -19.49
CA GLY A 383 -17.86 -32.65 -19.68
C GLY A 383 -19.38 -32.86 -19.67
N ALA A 384 -19.89 -34.12 -19.50
CA ALA A 384 -21.34 -34.40 -19.48
C ALA A 384 -22.08 -33.98 -18.19
N GLY A 385 -21.42 -33.26 -17.27
CA GLY A 385 -22.08 -32.74 -16.06
C GLY A 385 -22.17 -33.73 -14.88
N LYS A 386 -21.46 -34.88 -14.90
CA LYS A 386 -21.52 -35.88 -13.83
C LYS A 386 -21.14 -35.30 -12.45
N THR A 387 -20.05 -34.57 -12.40
CA THR A 387 -19.56 -33.90 -11.17
C THR A 387 -20.54 -32.81 -10.73
N ALA A 388 -21.16 -32.09 -11.66
CA ALA A 388 -22.13 -31.06 -11.32
C ALA A 388 -23.34 -31.59 -10.52
N LEU A 389 -23.81 -32.82 -10.78
CA LEU A 389 -24.87 -33.45 -9.99
C LEU A 389 -24.49 -33.62 -8.51
N VAL A 390 -23.25 -34.06 -8.26
CA VAL A 390 -22.72 -34.24 -6.90
C VAL A 390 -22.48 -32.88 -6.23
N ASP A 391 -21.94 -31.92 -6.98
CA ASP A 391 -21.70 -30.55 -6.48
C ASP A 391 -23.00 -29.85 -6.07
N LEU A 392 -24.09 -30.09 -6.80
CA LEU A 392 -25.42 -29.57 -6.46
C LEU A 392 -26.01 -30.25 -5.23
N LEU A 393 -25.82 -31.56 -5.09
CA LEU A 393 -26.24 -32.29 -3.88
C LEU A 393 -25.55 -31.76 -2.63
N LEU A 394 -24.25 -31.46 -2.73
CA LEU A 394 -23.45 -30.86 -1.65
C LEU A 394 -23.71 -29.36 -1.47
N ARG A 395 -24.58 -28.77 -2.29
CA ARG A 395 -24.85 -27.33 -2.32
C ARG A 395 -23.56 -26.52 -2.40
N THR A 396 -22.63 -26.92 -3.28
CA THR A 396 -21.47 -26.10 -3.65
C THR A 396 -21.88 -24.94 -4.55
N TYR A 397 -23.00 -25.12 -5.25
CA TYR A 397 -23.70 -24.11 -6.04
C TYR A 397 -25.16 -24.03 -5.59
N ASN A 398 -25.81 -22.91 -5.88
CA ASN A 398 -27.25 -22.79 -5.63
C ASN A 398 -28.05 -23.70 -6.55
N VAL A 399 -29.01 -24.35 -5.97
CA VAL A 399 -29.96 -25.26 -6.65
C VAL A 399 -31.30 -24.56 -6.85
N PRO A 400 -31.96 -24.65 -8.01
CA PRO A 400 -33.31 -24.15 -8.16
C PRO A 400 -34.30 -24.85 -7.21
N ASP A 401 -35.24 -24.10 -6.66
CA ASP A 401 -36.23 -24.63 -5.73
C ASP A 401 -37.08 -25.72 -6.39
N GLY A 402 -37.42 -26.77 -5.64
CA GLY A 402 -38.26 -27.87 -6.10
C GLY A 402 -37.62 -28.81 -7.12
N THR A 403 -36.27 -28.75 -7.29
CA THR A 403 -35.59 -29.59 -8.28
C THR A 403 -34.70 -30.68 -7.68
N LEU A 404 -34.29 -30.54 -6.41
CA LEU A 404 -33.46 -31.51 -5.70
C LEU A 404 -34.04 -31.76 -4.29
N PHE A 405 -34.30 -33.00 -3.99
CA PHE A 405 -34.83 -33.43 -2.70
C PHE A 405 -33.91 -34.44 -2.05
N VAL A 406 -33.75 -34.34 -0.72
CA VAL A 406 -33.05 -35.29 0.14
C VAL A 406 -34.09 -35.79 1.17
N ASP A 407 -34.30 -37.11 1.19
CA ASP A 407 -35.33 -37.76 2.03
C ASP A 407 -36.72 -37.09 1.92
N GLY A 408 -37.12 -36.73 0.69
CA GLY A 408 -38.39 -36.09 0.37
C GLY A 408 -38.53 -34.62 0.74
N ARG A 409 -37.46 -33.99 1.25
CA ARG A 409 -37.41 -32.55 1.58
C ARG A 409 -36.57 -31.79 0.54
N ASP A 410 -37.03 -30.63 0.12
CA ASP A 410 -36.27 -29.77 -0.75
C ASP A 410 -34.93 -29.40 -0.09
N VAL A 411 -33.81 -29.57 -0.80
CA VAL A 411 -32.45 -29.31 -0.31
C VAL A 411 -32.29 -27.86 0.16
N ASN A 412 -33.02 -26.91 -0.39
CA ASN A 412 -33.03 -25.51 0.00
C ASN A 412 -33.75 -25.23 1.33
N SER A 413 -34.58 -26.19 1.81
CA SER A 413 -35.22 -26.14 3.12
C SER A 413 -34.39 -26.77 4.24
N LEU A 414 -33.25 -27.37 3.87
CA LEU A 414 -32.33 -28.03 4.80
C LEU A 414 -31.07 -27.15 5.00
N SER A 415 -30.46 -27.25 6.21
CA SER A 415 -29.19 -26.55 6.43
C SER A 415 -28.07 -27.22 5.63
N ILE A 416 -27.22 -26.39 5.00
CA ILE A 416 -26.06 -26.83 4.20
C ILE A 416 -25.16 -27.72 5.06
N HIS A 417 -24.96 -27.35 6.33
CA HIS A 417 -24.14 -28.09 7.26
C HIS A 417 -24.66 -29.51 7.50
N SER A 418 -25.96 -29.68 7.72
CA SER A 418 -26.56 -31.00 7.97
C SER A 418 -26.54 -31.91 6.74
N VAL A 419 -26.78 -31.35 5.55
CA VAL A 419 -26.69 -32.10 4.27
C VAL A 419 -25.26 -32.57 4.02
N ARG A 420 -24.27 -31.68 4.15
CA ARG A 420 -22.86 -32.04 3.96
C ARG A 420 -22.34 -33.05 4.98
N ASN A 421 -22.77 -32.95 6.23
CA ASN A 421 -22.41 -33.92 7.27
C ASN A 421 -23.03 -35.31 7.04
N ALA A 422 -24.15 -35.41 6.32
CA ALA A 422 -24.78 -36.66 5.95
C ALA A 422 -24.11 -37.32 4.70
N CYS A 423 -23.20 -36.64 4.04
CA CYS A 423 -22.52 -37.11 2.83
C CYS A 423 -21.03 -37.38 3.08
N ALA A 424 -20.55 -38.55 2.68
CA ALA A 424 -19.11 -38.79 2.49
C ALA A 424 -18.76 -38.52 1.03
N TYR A 425 -17.84 -37.61 0.79
CA TYR A 425 -17.45 -37.17 -0.56
C TYR A 425 -15.98 -37.43 -0.84
N VAL A 426 -15.70 -38.06 -1.97
CA VAL A 426 -14.34 -38.25 -2.50
C VAL A 426 -14.23 -37.49 -3.80
N PRO A 427 -13.51 -36.34 -3.84
CA PRO A 427 -13.33 -35.56 -5.06
C PRO A 427 -12.43 -36.25 -6.07
N GLN A 428 -12.54 -35.87 -7.34
CA GLN A 428 -11.69 -36.37 -8.42
C GLN A 428 -10.23 -35.93 -8.22
N ASP A 429 -10.01 -34.67 -7.83
CA ASP A 429 -8.70 -34.11 -7.52
C ASP A 429 -8.50 -34.18 -5.99
N ASN A 430 -7.64 -35.07 -5.55
CA ASN A 430 -7.34 -35.26 -4.12
C ASN A 430 -6.39 -34.18 -3.63
N PHE A 431 -6.85 -33.33 -2.71
CA PHE A 431 -6.02 -32.36 -2.01
C PHE A 431 -5.87 -32.79 -0.54
N LEU A 432 -4.63 -32.95 -0.09
CA LEU A 432 -4.32 -33.27 1.29
C LEU A 432 -3.77 -32.03 1.99
N PHE A 433 -4.39 -31.68 3.09
CA PHE A 433 -3.86 -30.64 3.99
C PHE A 433 -2.65 -31.20 4.73
N SER A 434 -1.60 -30.38 4.91
CA SER A 434 -0.40 -30.73 5.68
C SER A 434 -0.68 -30.65 7.18
#